data_519fd7ed651245fb75654f6596b64707
#
_entry.id   519fd7ed651245fb75654f6596b64707
#
_cell.length_a   1.000
_cell.length_b   1.000
_cell.length_c   1.000
_cell.angle_alpha   90.00
_cell.angle_beta   90.00
_cell.angle_gamma   90.00
#
_symmetry.space_group_name_H-M   'P 1'
#
loop_
_entity.id
_entity.type
_entity.pdbx_description
1 polymer ?
#
loop_
_entity_poly.entity_id
_entity_poly.type
_entity_poly.pdbx_seq_one_letter_code
_entity_poly.pdbx_strand_id
1 'polypeptide(L)'
;QLGDLQTVVVYRDRIASVRADAAPGDDAVVVDGEGGTLLPGLTDMHSHVSDWDMPLYLAGGVTSVRDLGNDNGMLQDLVTRTESGATMGPRATLSGFLEGRSPYSAKFGFVVGDLPAALEKVRWYADHGYRGIKIYSSMTPDWVKPVAAEAHRLGLHVSGHVPAFMTAERAVRDGYDEIDHMNQVLLSFVLTEGEDTRTPLRFTAVGERMSKLDLGSEPVQRFVALL
;
A
#
# COMPACT_ATOMS: atom_id res chain seq x y z
N GLN A 1 -0.57 4.99 28.96
CA GLN A 1 -1.09 4.70 30.31
C GLN A 1 -2.53 4.23 30.15
N LEU A 2 -2.90 3.06 30.69
CA LEU A 2 -4.29 2.59 30.72
C LEU A 2 -5.07 3.50 31.67
N GLY A 3 -6.27 3.93 31.23
CA GLY A 3 -7.18 4.71 32.04
C GLY A 3 -8.09 3.84 32.91
N ASP A 4 -8.95 4.49 33.69
CA ASP A 4 -10.02 3.80 34.46
C ASP A 4 -11.07 3.20 33.51
N LEU A 5 -11.88 2.27 34.02
CA LEU A 5 -12.97 1.67 33.27
C LEU A 5 -13.92 2.74 32.71
N GLN A 6 -14.24 2.60 31.44
CA GLN A 6 -15.10 3.55 30.71
C GLN A 6 -16.20 2.80 29.95
N THR A 7 -17.34 3.46 29.79
CA THR A 7 -18.36 3.06 28.84
C THR A 7 -18.20 3.85 27.56
N VAL A 8 -18.05 3.15 26.43
CA VAL A 8 -18.00 3.77 25.10
C VAL A 8 -19.38 3.65 24.46
N VAL A 9 -20.01 4.78 24.19
CA VAL A 9 -21.29 4.81 23.49
C VAL A 9 -21.07 5.10 22.02
N VAL A 10 -21.53 4.20 21.17
CA VAL A 10 -21.50 4.34 19.70
C VAL A 10 -22.89 4.61 19.18
N TYR A 11 -23.05 5.62 18.36
CA TYR A 11 -24.27 5.89 17.63
C TYR A 11 -23.98 5.87 16.13
N ARG A 12 -24.63 4.95 15.43
CA ARG A 12 -24.33 4.63 14.02
C ARG A 12 -22.86 4.25 13.87
N ASP A 13 -22.08 5.06 13.14
CA ASP A 13 -20.65 4.85 12.81
C ASP A 13 -19.69 5.73 13.63
N ARG A 14 -20.19 6.39 14.69
CA ARG A 14 -19.43 7.38 15.47
C ARG A 14 -19.44 7.07 16.95
N ILE A 15 -18.31 7.30 17.61
CA ILE A 15 -18.24 7.35 19.06
C ILE A 15 -18.95 8.61 19.52
N ALA A 16 -20.06 8.45 20.21
CA ALA A 16 -20.87 9.54 20.74
C ALA A 16 -20.34 10.04 22.09
N SER A 17 -19.88 9.14 22.96
CA SER A 17 -19.26 9.51 24.23
C SER A 17 -18.36 8.41 24.79
N VAL A 18 -17.41 8.82 25.64
CA VAL A 18 -16.55 7.93 26.46
C VAL A 18 -16.60 8.46 27.87
N ARG A 19 -17.16 7.70 28.83
CA ARG A 19 -17.30 8.13 30.26
C ARG A 19 -17.59 6.95 31.17
N ALA A 20 -17.25 7.08 32.44
CA ALA A 20 -17.37 6.00 33.41
C ALA A 20 -18.82 5.63 33.77
N ASP A 21 -19.76 6.59 33.63
CA ASP A 21 -21.12 6.51 34.17
C ASP A 21 -22.23 6.53 33.09
N ALA A 22 -21.89 6.19 31.84
CA ALA A 22 -22.90 6.13 30.79
C ALA A 22 -23.81 4.92 30.99
N ALA A 23 -25.09 5.20 31.30
CA ALA A 23 -26.13 4.15 31.27
C ALA A 23 -26.55 3.88 29.81
N PRO A 24 -26.77 2.61 29.44
CA PRO A 24 -27.33 2.28 28.11
C PRO A 24 -28.75 2.82 27.99
N GLY A 25 -29.11 3.30 26.79
CA GLY A 25 -30.51 3.58 26.47
C GLY A 25 -31.34 2.29 26.34
N ASP A 26 -32.65 2.39 26.39
CA ASP A 26 -33.58 1.24 26.38
C ASP A 26 -33.40 0.34 25.14
N ASP A 27 -33.01 0.92 23.99
CA ASP A 27 -32.78 0.20 22.72
C ASP A 27 -31.30 -0.07 22.42
N ALA A 28 -30.40 0.15 23.38
CA ALA A 28 -28.97 -0.05 23.17
C ALA A 28 -28.58 -1.52 23.25
N VAL A 29 -27.77 -1.97 22.29
CA VAL A 29 -27.08 -3.25 22.38
C VAL A 29 -25.84 -3.05 23.27
N VAL A 30 -25.82 -3.75 24.41
CA VAL A 30 -24.70 -3.69 25.35
C VAL A 30 -23.73 -4.81 25.06
N VAL A 31 -22.46 -4.47 24.87
CA VAL A 31 -21.36 -5.42 24.75
C VAL A 31 -20.49 -5.25 25.98
N ASP A 32 -20.41 -6.30 26.83
CA ASP A 32 -19.51 -6.31 27.97
C ASP A 32 -18.07 -6.52 27.47
N GLY A 33 -17.21 -5.55 27.74
CA GLY A 33 -15.79 -5.63 27.39
C GLY A 33 -14.95 -6.42 28.42
N GLU A 34 -15.58 -6.94 29.50
CA GLU A 34 -14.92 -7.74 30.55
C GLU A 34 -13.63 -7.09 31.11
N GLY A 35 -13.61 -5.76 31.18
CA GLY A 35 -12.44 -5.01 31.61
C GLY A 35 -11.30 -4.95 30.58
N GLY A 36 -11.55 -5.36 29.36
CA GLY A 36 -10.61 -5.28 28.25
C GLY A 36 -10.30 -3.86 27.80
N THR A 37 -9.31 -3.72 26.95
CA THR A 37 -8.91 -2.42 26.36
C THR A 37 -9.48 -2.31 24.96
N LEU A 38 -10.29 -1.28 24.73
CA LEU A 38 -10.78 -0.94 23.39
C LEU A 38 -9.70 -0.14 22.63
N LEU A 39 -9.31 -0.65 21.48
CA LEU A 39 -8.35 -0.03 20.56
C LEU A 39 -9.03 0.31 19.23
N PRO A 40 -8.50 1.28 18.48
CA PRO A 40 -8.85 1.40 17.07
C PRO A 40 -8.57 0.09 16.32
N GLY A 41 -9.38 -0.23 15.32
CA GLY A 41 -9.09 -1.37 14.45
C GLY A 41 -7.74 -1.20 13.75
N LEU A 42 -7.06 -2.31 13.53
CA LEU A 42 -5.77 -2.32 12.84
C LEU A 42 -5.93 -1.93 11.36
N THR A 43 -4.87 -1.42 10.79
CA THR A 43 -4.78 -1.13 9.35
C THR A 43 -3.65 -1.96 8.74
N ASP A 44 -3.96 -2.75 7.72
CA ASP A 44 -2.94 -3.37 6.87
C ASP A 44 -2.63 -2.44 5.70
N MET A 45 -1.41 -1.90 5.69
CA MET A 45 -0.97 -0.92 4.69
C MET A 45 -0.39 -1.56 3.43
N HIS A 46 -0.28 -2.90 3.36
CA HIS A 46 0.20 -3.59 2.17
C HIS A 46 -0.54 -4.92 1.98
N SER A 47 -1.66 -4.86 1.32
CA SER A 47 -2.48 -6.03 1.03
C SER A 47 -2.72 -6.22 -0.47
N HIS A 48 -3.17 -7.40 -0.83
CA HIS A 48 -3.71 -7.80 -2.13
C HIS A 48 -4.97 -8.63 -1.85
N VAL A 49 -6.07 -7.92 -1.57
CA VAL A 49 -7.29 -8.53 -1.04
C VAL A 49 -7.99 -9.43 -2.05
N SER A 50 -8.74 -10.39 -1.53
CA SER A 50 -9.60 -11.28 -2.31
C SER A 50 -10.90 -11.59 -1.54
N ASP A 51 -11.92 -12.12 -2.21
CA ASP A 51 -13.22 -12.43 -1.59
C ASP A 51 -13.10 -13.31 -0.33
N TRP A 52 -12.19 -14.28 -0.34
CA TRP A 52 -12.10 -15.25 0.74
C TRP A 52 -11.39 -14.72 1.98
N ASP A 53 -10.49 -13.74 1.85
CA ASP A 53 -9.68 -13.24 2.97
C ASP A 53 -10.31 -12.01 3.66
N MET A 54 -11.26 -11.32 3.03
CA MET A 54 -11.92 -10.15 3.62
C MET A 54 -12.50 -10.39 5.02
N PRO A 55 -13.23 -11.47 5.30
CA PRO A 55 -13.70 -11.75 6.66
C PRO A 55 -12.57 -12.08 7.64
N LEU A 56 -11.46 -12.65 7.15
CA LEU A 56 -10.31 -13.00 7.99
C LEU A 56 -9.56 -11.77 8.51
N TYR A 57 -9.50 -10.70 7.71
CA TYR A 57 -8.99 -9.41 8.17
C TYR A 57 -9.77 -8.92 9.39
N LEU A 58 -11.11 -8.93 9.33
CA LEU A 58 -11.95 -8.52 10.47
C LEU A 58 -11.77 -9.45 11.68
N ALA A 59 -11.68 -10.76 11.47
CA ALA A 59 -11.42 -11.73 12.54
C ALA A 59 -10.07 -11.47 13.22
N GLY A 60 -9.08 -10.95 12.50
CA GLY A 60 -7.78 -10.51 13.01
C GLY A 60 -7.77 -9.09 13.60
N GLY A 61 -8.92 -8.40 13.65
CA GLY A 61 -9.02 -7.02 14.14
C GLY A 61 -8.59 -5.95 13.13
N VAL A 62 -8.32 -6.32 11.88
CA VAL A 62 -7.97 -5.39 10.80
C VAL A 62 -9.26 -4.84 10.18
N THR A 63 -9.52 -3.56 10.39
CA THR A 63 -10.75 -2.89 9.93
C THR A 63 -10.52 -1.99 8.72
N SER A 64 -9.28 -1.80 8.32
CA SER A 64 -8.91 -1.06 7.12
C SER A 64 -7.74 -1.73 6.42
N VAL A 65 -7.74 -1.71 5.10
CA VAL A 65 -6.64 -2.24 4.27
C VAL A 65 -6.29 -1.24 3.18
N ARG A 66 -5.03 -1.23 2.77
CA ARG A 66 -4.59 -0.58 1.54
C ARG A 66 -4.22 -1.67 0.54
N ASP A 67 -5.03 -1.84 -0.50
CA ASP A 67 -4.70 -2.74 -1.61
C ASP A 67 -3.68 -2.09 -2.53
N LEU A 68 -2.53 -2.73 -2.69
CA LEU A 68 -1.42 -2.26 -3.49
C LEU A 68 -1.34 -2.95 -4.86
N GLY A 69 -2.47 -3.33 -5.41
CA GLY A 69 -2.60 -3.81 -6.77
C GLY A 69 -3.27 -5.16 -6.89
N ASN A 70 -4.23 -5.20 -7.80
CA ASN A 70 -5.09 -6.35 -8.03
C ASN A 70 -5.68 -6.28 -9.45
N ASP A 71 -6.52 -7.26 -9.80
CA ASP A 71 -7.43 -7.10 -10.94
C ASP A 71 -8.41 -5.95 -10.67
N ASN A 72 -8.46 -4.97 -11.55
CA ASN A 72 -9.22 -3.75 -11.34
C ASN A 72 -10.73 -4.01 -11.24
N GLY A 73 -11.27 -4.94 -12.06
CA GLY A 73 -12.70 -5.25 -12.05
C GLY A 73 -13.12 -5.97 -10.78
N MET A 74 -12.36 -6.99 -10.39
CA MET A 74 -12.58 -7.74 -9.15
C MET A 74 -12.51 -6.81 -7.93
N LEU A 75 -11.49 -5.95 -7.86
CA LEU A 75 -11.28 -5.07 -6.72
C LEU A 75 -12.40 -4.03 -6.57
N GLN A 76 -12.85 -3.41 -7.67
CA GLN A 76 -13.98 -2.47 -7.63
C GLN A 76 -15.29 -3.13 -7.24
N ASP A 77 -15.57 -4.34 -7.74
CA ASP A 77 -16.75 -5.12 -7.33
C ASP A 77 -16.69 -5.46 -5.83
N LEU A 78 -15.53 -5.93 -5.36
CA LEU A 78 -15.32 -6.27 -3.95
C LEU A 78 -15.56 -5.07 -3.03
N VAL A 79 -15.01 -3.90 -3.37
CA VAL A 79 -15.23 -2.65 -2.62
C VAL A 79 -16.72 -2.28 -2.62
N THR A 80 -17.37 -2.32 -3.77
CA THR A 80 -18.82 -2.02 -3.88
C THR A 80 -19.66 -2.93 -3.00
N ARG A 81 -19.38 -4.23 -2.99
CA ARG A 81 -20.10 -5.20 -2.15
C ARG A 81 -19.81 -5.00 -0.66
N THR A 82 -18.60 -4.64 -0.31
CA THR A 82 -18.23 -4.36 1.09
C THR A 82 -18.89 -3.07 1.60
N GLU A 83 -18.86 -2.00 0.81
CA GLU A 83 -19.47 -0.72 1.16
C GLU A 83 -21.01 -0.79 1.27
N SER A 84 -21.65 -1.63 0.45
CA SER A 84 -23.10 -1.88 0.53
C SER A 84 -23.50 -2.85 1.66
N GLY A 85 -22.52 -3.47 2.33
CA GLY A 85 -22.77 -4.50 3.35
C GLY A 85 -23.17 -5.88 2.79
N ALA A 86 -23.07 -6.10 1.49
CA ALA A 86 -23.34 -7.39 0.86
C ALA A 86 -22.23 -8.42 1.15
N THR A 87 -21.02 -7.96 1.47
CA THR A 87 -19.89 -8.77 1.89
C THR A 87 -19.26 -8.16 3.15
N MET A 88 -18.92 -8.99 4.14
CA MET A 88 -18.15 -8.54 5.30
C MET A 88 -16.67 -8.38 4.93
N GLY A 89 -16.10 -7.23 5.31
CA GLY A 89 -14.67 -6.98 5.10
C GLY A 89 -14.23 -5.64 5.67
N PRO A 90 -12.92 -5.40 5.72
CA PRO A 90 -12.35 -4.11 6.09
C PRO A 90 -12.66 -3.06 5.00
N ARG A 91 -12.58 -1.80 5.37
CA ARG A 91 -12.61 -0.70 4.40
C ARG A 91 -11.33 -0.73 3.57
N ALA A 92 -11.45 -0.76 2.25
CA ALA A 92 -10.30 -0.79 1.36
C ALA A 92 -9.98 0.59 0.76
N THR A 93 -8.70 0.96 0.82
CA THR A 93 -8.13 2.07 0.04
C THR A 93 -7.36 1.46 -1.13
N LEU A 94 -7.61 1.93 -2.34
CA LEU A 94 -7.10 1.32 -3.56
C LEU A 94 -5.89 2.06 -4.11
N SER A 95 -4.82 1.30 -4.43
CA SER A 95 -3.73 1.76 -5.28
C SER A 95 -3.73 1.01 -6.60
N GLY A 96 -3.72 1.73 -7.70
CA GLY A 96 -3.74 1.17 -9.03
C GLY A 96 -2.40 0.58 -9.43
N PHE A 97 -2.36 -0.69 -9.77
CA PHE A 97 -1.13 -1.36 -10.19
C PHE A 97 -0.76 -0.98 -11.61
N LEU A 98 0.46 -0.45 -11.80
CA LEU A 98 0.97 0.02 -13.07
C LEU A 98 2.32 -0.65 -13.40
N GLU A 99 2.33 -1.52 -14.39
CA GLU A 99 3.47 -2.32 -14.79
C GLU A 99 3.91 -2.01 -16.22
N GLY A 100 5.22 -2.01 -16.46
CA GLY A 100 5.78 -1.93 -17.82
C GLY A 100 5.71 -3.29 -18.55
N ARG A 101 5.62 -3.26 -19.86
CA ARG A 101 5.58 -4.47 -20.67
C ARG A 101 6.96 -5.12 -20.80
N SER A 102 7.07 -6.36 -20.32
CA SER A 102 8.26 -7.20 -20.45
C SER A 102 7.88 -8.68 -20.36
N PRO A 103 8.79 -9.62 -20.64
CA PRO A 103 8.57 -11.05 -20.35
C PRO A 103 8.34 -11.36 -18.86
N TYR A 104 8.70 -10.44 -17.97
CA TYR A 104 8.60 -10.58 -16.50
C TYR A 104 7.42 -9.82 -15.89
N SER A 105 6.58 -9.17 -16.71
CA SER A 105 5.49 -8.34 -16.20
C SER A 105 4.50 -9.15 -15.38
N ALA A 106 4.18 -8.65 -14.19
CA ALA A 106 3.05 -9.14 -13.40
C ALA A 106 1.74 -8.76 -14.11
N LYS A 107 0.73 -9.64 -13.99
CA LYS A 107 -0.55 -9.49 -14.70
C LYS A 107 -1.65 -8.96 -13.78
N PHE A 108 -1.35 -7.91 -13.03
CA PHE A 108 -2.33 -7.17 -12.24
C PHE A 108 -2.55 -5.79 -12.86
N GLY A 109 -3.67 -5.17 -12.58
CA GLY A 109 -3.97 -3.81 -13.00
C GLY A 109 -3.72 -3.57 -14.50
N PHE A 110 -2.85 -2.63 -14.83
CA PHE A 110 -2.51 -2.30 -16.21
C PHE A 110 -1.04 -2.58 -16.54
N VAL A 111 -0.82 -3.27 -17.66
CA VAL A 111 0.51 -3.46 -18.26
C VAL A 111 0.62 -2.56 -19.50
N VAL A 112 1.51 -1.58 -19.44
CA VAL A 112 1.65 -0.51 -20.46
C VAL A 112 2.91 -0.70 -21.30
N GLY A 113 2.82 -0.33 -22.58
CA GLY A 113 3.91 -0.50 -23.54
C GLY A 113 4.66 0.80 -23.85
N ASP A 114 4.13 1.96 -23.46
CA ASP A 114 4.72 3.26 -23.70
C ASP A 114 4.25 4.30 -22.66
N LEU A 115 4.90 5.46 -22.63
CA LEU A 115 4.60 6.52 -21.68
C LEU A 115 3.19 7.12 -21.88
N PRO A 116 2.69 7.40 -23.09
CA PRO A 116 1.34 7.89 -23.29
C PRO A 116 0.28 6.96 -22.68
N ALA A 117 0.41 5.64 -22.88
CA ALA A 117 -0.48 4.66 -22.29
C ALA A 117 -0.37 4.65 -20.74
N ALA A 118 0.85 4.79 -20.19
CA ALA A 118 1.03 4.89 -18.74
C ALA A 118 0.28 6.09 -18.16
N LEU A 119 0.42 7.26 -18.75
CA LEU A 119 -0.27 8.49 -18.32
C LEU A 119 -1.80 8.38 -18.46
N GLU A 120 -2.30 7.73 -19.51
CA GLU A 120 -3.72 7.43 -19.66
C GLU A 120 -4.24 6.57 -18.50
N LYS A 121 -3.49 5.54 -18.09
CA LYS A 121 -3.91 4.65 -17.01
C LYS A 121 -3.83 5.32 -15.63
N VAL A 122 -2.88 6.24 -15.40
CA VAL A 122 -2.87 7.08 -14.19
C VAL A 122 -4.17 7.91 -14.08
N ARG A 123 -4.61 8.54 -15.17
CA ARG A 123 -5.87 9.29 -15.21
C ARG A 123 -7.06 8.37 -14.95
N TRP A 124 -7.07 7.20 -15.57
CA TRP A 124 -8.11 6.21 -15.35
C TRP A 124 -8.23 5.84 -13.87
N TYR A 125 -7.10 5.60 -13.17
CA TYR A 125 -7.12 5.31 -11.75
C TYR A 125 -7.71 6.46 -10.92
N ALA A 126 -7.34 7.70 -11.22
CA ALA A 126 -7.91 8.87 -10.55
C ALA A 126 -9.42 8.97 -10.74
N ASP A 127 -9.89 8.77 -11.98
CA ASP A 127 -11.32 8.84 -12.35
C ASP A 127 -12.15 7.70 -11.73
N HIS A 128 -11.51 6.59 -11.35
CA HIS A 128 -12.16 5.41 -10.75
C HIS A 128 -11.97 5.30 -9.23
N GLY A 129 -11.63 6.41 -8.57
CA GLY A 129 -11.64 6.50 -7.10
C GLY A 129 -10.41 5.91 -6.39
N TYR A 130 -9.39 5.52 -7.13
CA TYR A 130 -8.12 5.11 -6.53
C TYR A 130 -7.46 6.29 -5.82
N ARG A 131 -6.69 6.00 -4.76
CA ARG A 131 -6.00 7.02 -3.96
C ARG A 131 -4.49 7.04 -4.19
N GLY A 132 -3.99 6.07 -4.93
CA GLY A 132 -2.59 5.97 -5.28
C GLY A 132 -2.37 5.11 -6.52
N ILE A 133 -1.12 5.08 -6.96
CA ILE A 133 -0.62 4.13 -7.94
C ILE A 133 0.55 3.35 -7.34
N LYS A 134 0.65 2.07 -7.70
CA LYS A 134 1.80 1.24 -7.41
C LYS A 134 2.56 0.96 -8.70
N ILE A 135 3.73 1.55 -8.84
CA ILE A 135 4.65 1.27 -9.93
C ILE A 135 5.36 -0.06 -9.67
N TYR A 136 5.55 -0.87 -10.72
CA TYR A 136 6.14 -2.19 -10.55
C TYR A 136 7.43 -2.36 -11.38
N SER A 137 8.03 -3.57 -11.27
CA SER A 137 9.44 -3.82 -11.58
C SER A 137 9.84 -3.66 -13.05
N SER A 138 8.92 -3.79 -14.00
CA SER A 138 9.22 -3.65 -15.43
C SER A 138 8.89 -2.27 -16.00
N MET A 139 8.48 -1.33 -15.17
CA MET A 139 8.31 0.06 -15.59
C MET A 139 9.64 0.60 -16.14
N THR A 140 9.59 1.27 -17.29
CA THR A 140 10.77 1.94 -17.84
C THR A 140 11.22 3.07 -16.91
N PRO A 141 12.49 3.12 -16.45
CA PRO A 141 12.97 4.12 -15.50
C PRO A 141 12.65 5.57 -15.89
N ASP A 142 12.78 5.92 -17.18
CA ASP A 142 12.53 7.29 -17.66
C ASP A 142 11.04 7.69 -17.67
N TRP A 143 10.12 6.73 -17.50
CA TRP A 143 8.69 7.02 -17.38
C TRP A 143 8.28 7.34 -15.93
N VAL A 144 9.09 6.98 -14.94
CA VAL A 144 8.74 7.17 -13.52
C VAL A 144 8.45 8.62 -13.21
N LYS A 145 9.36 9.54 -13.56
CA LYS A 145 9.18 10.97 -13.27
C LYS A 145 7.91 11.58 -13.87
N PRO A 146 7.61 11.44 -15.19
CA PRO A 146 6.36 11.97 -15.76
C PRO A 146 5.10 11.25 -15.21
N VAL A 147 5.17 9.95 -14.90
CA VAL A 147 4.07 9.21 -14.29
C VAL A 147 3.79 9.73 -12.87
N ALA A 148 4.82 9.90 -12.04
CA ALA A 148 4.68 10.44 -10.69
C ALA A 148 4.14 11.88 -10.73
N ALA A 149 4.65 12.73 -11.61
CA ALA A 149 4.15 14.10 -11.77
C ALA A 149 2.66 14.15 -12.13
N GLU A 150 2.20 13.28 -13.04
CA GLU A 150 0.77 13.21 -13.41
C GLU A 150 -0.08 12.66 -12.25
N ALA A 151 0.42 11.64 -11.53
CA ALA A 151 -0.25 11.10 -10.34
C ALA A 151 -0.44 12.18 -9.28
N HIS A 152 0.61 12.92 -8.93
CA HIS A 152 0.54 14.01 -7.96
C HIS A 152 -0.39 15.15 -8.41
N ARG A 153 -0.37 15.49 -9.70
CA ARG A 153 -1.30 16.50 -10.26
C ARG A 153 -2.77 16.09 -10.04
N LEU A 154 -3.05 14.79 -10.00
CA LEU A 154 -4.38 14.21 -9.76
C LEU A 154 -4.64 13.87 -8.28
N GLY A 155 -3.71 14.18 -7.37
CA GLY A 155 -3.83 13.89 -5.95
C GLY A 155 -3.64 12.42 -5.58
N LEU A 156 -2.98 11.63 -6.44
CA LEU A 156 -2.67 10.23 -6.18
C LEU A 156 -1.30 10.10 -5.51
N HIS A 157 -1.22 9.21 -4.50
CA HIS A 157 0.03 8.77 -3.88
C HIS A 157 0.82 7.84 -4.82
N VAL A 158 2.13 7.97 -4.84
CA VAL A 158 3.01 7.16 -5.70
C VAL A 158 3.85 6.23 -4.84
N SER A 159 3.61 4.94 -4.96
CA SER A 159 4.37 3.92 -4.25
C SER A 159 4.84 2.80 -5.20
N GLY A 160 5.60 1.87 -4.68
CA GLY A 160 5.89 0.64 -5.42
C GLY A 160 7.27 0.05 -5.26
N HIS A 161 7.57 -0.80 -6.21
CA HIS A 161 8.91 -1.34 -6.41
C HIS A 161 9.81 -0.31 -7.08
N VAL A 162 11.09 -0.37 -6.84
CA VAL A 162 12.06 0.33 -7.68
C VAL A 162 12.16 -0.43 -9.00
N PRO A 163 11.86 0.18 -10.15
CA PRO A 163 11.99 -0.46 -11.45
C PRO A 163 13.40 -1.02 -11.69
N ALA A 164 13.48 -2.11 -12.45
CA ALA A 164 14.78 -2.66 -12.86
C ALA A 164 15.64 -1.58 -13.53
N PHE A 165 16.94 -1.62 -13.27
CA PHE A 165 17.95 -0.65 -13.76
C PHE A 165 17.78 0.79 -13.23
N MET A 166 17.03 0.93 -12.13
CA MET A 166 16.86 2.18 -11.41
C MET A 166 17.33 2.03 -9.96
N THR A 167 17.79 3.10 -9.32
CA THR A 167 18.12 3.11 -7.90
C THR A 167 16.99 3.67 -7.06
N ALA A 168 16.94 3.32 -5.77
CA ALA A 168 15.99 3.88 -4.82
C ALA A 168 16.13 5.41 -4.70
N GLU A 169 17.38 5.92 -4.72
CA GLU A 169 17.64 7.36 -4.73
C GLU A 169 16.98 8.05 -5.93
N ARG A 170 17.11 7.47 -7.13
CA ARG A 170 16.47 8.01 -8.32
C ARG A 170 14.94 7.93 -8.22
N ALA A 171 14.37 6.84 -7.70
CA ALA A 171 12.93 6.69 -7.53
C ALA A 171 12.35 7.81 -6.65
N VAL A 172 12.98 8.09 -5.49
CA VAL A 172 12.59 9.19 -4.60
C VAL A 172 12.70 10.54 -5.31
N ARG A 173 13.81 10.82 -6.00
CA ARG A 173 14.00 12.08 -6.75
C ARG A 173 13.04 12.26 -7.92
N ASP A 174 12.59 11.16 -8.51
CA ASP A 174 11.63 11.14 -9.62
C ASP A 174 10.17 11.16 -9.14
N GLY A 175 9.92 11.20 -7.81
CA GLY A 175 8.62 11.49 -7.22
C GLY A 175 7.92 10.32 -6.54
N TYR A 176 8.64 9.29 -6.08
CA TYR A 176 8.05 8.31 -5.16
C TYR A 176 7.79 8.94 -3.79
N ASP A 177 6.60 8.71 -3.26
CA ASP A 177 6.23 9.05 -1.89
C ASP A 177 6.58 7.88 -0.94
N GLU A 178 6.64 6.65 -1.47
CA GLU A 178 6.90 5.45 -0.68
C GLU A 178 7.57 4.36 -1.53
N ILE A 179 8.54 3.66 -0.95
CA ILE A 179 9.10 2.41 -1.50
C ILE A 179 8.57 1.26 -0.65
N ASP A 180 7.77 0.36 -1.25
CA ASP A 180 6.97 -0.61 -0.51
C ASP A 180 7.78 -1.69 0.23
N HIS A 181 8.96 -2.02 -0.23
CA HIS A 181 9.75 -3.12 0.34
C HIS A 181 11.18 -2.67 0.63
N MET A 182 11.65 -2.91 1.85
CA MET A 182 13.01 -2.58 2.27
C MET A 182 14.07 -3.22 1.36
N ASN A 183 13.84 -4.43 0.85
CA ASN A 183 14.79 -5.06 -0.07
C ASN A 183 14.97 -4.26 -1.38
N GLN A 184 13.95 -3.51 -1.84
CA GLN A 184 14.07 -2.64 -3.02
C GLN A 184 15.05 -1.49 -2.77
N VAL A 185 15.08 -0.97 -1.55
CA VAL A 185 16.09 0.02 -1.13
C VAL A 185 17.47 -0.62 -1.09
N LEU A 186 17.59 -1.77 -0.45
CA LEU A 186 18.88 -2.46 -0.24
C LEU A 186 19.50 -2.93 -1.55
N LEU A 187 18.70 -3.36 -2.52
CA LEU A 187 19.17 -3.73 -3.86
C LEU A 187 19.97 -2.59 -4.53
N SER A 188 19.58 -1.33 -4.29
CA SER A 188 20.31 -0.17 -4.85
C SER A 188 21.77 -0.07 -4.39
N PHE A 189 22.16 -0.75 -3.31
CA PHE A 189 23.53 -0.72 -2.75
C PHE A 189 24.31 -2.00 -2.96
N VAL A 190 23.64 -3.11 -3.32
CA VAL A 190 24.28 -4.42 -3.43
C VAL A 190 24.31 -4.98 -4.85
N LEU A 191 23.57 -4.37 -5.78
CA LEU A 191 23.61 -4.77 -7.19
C LEU A 191 24.82 -4.20 -7.91
N THR A 192 25.28 -4.96 -8.91
CA THR A 192 26.26 -4.51 -9.89
C THR A 192 25.58 -4.05 -11.17
N GLU A 193 26.30 -3.29 -11.99
CA GLU A 193 25.77 -2.78 -13.26
C GLU A 193 25.26 -3.93 -14.16
N GLY A 194 24.07 -3.73 -14.73
CA GLY A 194 23.45 -4.69 -15.65
C GLY A 194 22.65 -5.83 -14.98
N GLU A 195 22.68 -5.94 -13.66
CA GLU A 195 21.87 -6.94 -12.96
C GLU A 195 20.37 -6.60 -13.01
N ASP A 196 19.55 -7.61 -13.36
CA ASP A 196 18.12 -7.45 -13.60
C ASP A 196 17.29 -7.92 -12.40
N THR A 197 16.68 -6.98 -11.69
CA THR A 197 15.83 -7.24 -10.52
C THR A 197 14.46 -7.82 -10.86
N ARG A 198 14.11 -7.98 -12.12
CA ARG A 198 12.87 -8.69 -12.54
C ARG A 198 13.01 -10.20 -12.42
N THR A 199 14.24 -10.70 -12.27
CA THR A 199 14.58 -12.12 -12.06
C THR A 199 14.55 -12.49 -10.57
N PRO A 200 14.71 -13.79 -10.21
CA PRO A 200 14.87 -14.21 -8.81
C PRO A 200 16.01 -13.52 -8.05
N LEU A 201 16.96 -12.89 -8.75
CA LEU A 201 18.05 -12.14 -8.16
C LEU A 201 17.58 -11.12 -7.11
N ARG A 202 16.41 -10.49 -7.31
CA ARG A 202 15.82 -9.54 -6.35
C ARG A 202 15.61 -10.13 -4.95
N PHE A 203 15.45 -11.44 -4.84
CA PHE A 203 15.25 -12.13 -3.55
C PHE A 203 16.56 -12.60 -2.95
N THR A 204 17.54 -13.01 -3.79
CA THR A 204 18.77 -13.63 -3.31
C THR A 204 19.89 -12.63 -3.07
N ALA A 205 20.02 -11.59 -3.91
CA ALA A 205 21.13 -10.65 -3.85
C ALA A 205 21.29 -9.96 -2.49
N VAL A 206 20.18 -9.55 -1.86
CA VAL A 206 20.23 -8.91 -0.54
C VAL A 206 20.74 -9.91 0.52
N GLY A 207 20.18 -11.13 0.56
CA GLY A 207 20.60 -12.16 1.51
C GLY A 207 22.08 -12.56 1.37
N GLU A 208 22.58 -12.62 0.13
CA GLU A 208 23.95 -13.03 -0.17
C GLU A 208 24.99 -11.92 0.05
N ARG A 209 24.60 -10.65 -0.14
CA ARG A 209 25.57 -9.54 -0.26
C ARG A 209 25.45 -8.49 0.84
N MET A 210 24.32 -8.42 1.57
CA MET A 210 24.05 -7.38 2.56
C MET A 210 25.09 -7.35 3.69
N SER A 211 25.65 -8.50 4.08
CA SER A 211 26.70 -8.56 5.12
C SER A 211 27.97 -7.77 4.80
N LYS A 212 28.16 -7.41 3.53
CA LYS A 212 29.32 -6.62 3.06
C LYS A 212 29.00 -5.14 2.90
N LEU A 213 27.74 -4.73 3.12
CA LEU A 213 27.33 -3.34 3.00
C LEU A 213 27.80 -2.54 4.21
N ASP A 214 28.62 -1.52 3.95
CA ASP A 214 28.96 -0.52 4.96
C ASP A 214 27.85 0.54 5.03
N LEU A 215 27.07 0.52 6.13
CA LEU A 215 26.03 1.50 6.36
C LEU A 215 26.56 2.93 6.55
N GLY A 216 27.83 3.09 6.93
CA GLY A 216 28.50 4.39 7.01
C GLY A 216 29.00 4.93 5.68
N SER A 217 28.93 4.14 4.60
CA SER A 217 29.39 4.55 3.29
C SER A 217 28.65 5.78 2.75
N GLU A 218 29.35 6.60 1.97
CA GLU A 218 28.79 7.85 1.43
C GLU A 218 27.49 7.64 0.63
N PRO A 219 27.34 6.61 -0.25
CA PRO A 219 26.08 6.39 -0.97
C PRO A 219 24.90 6.10 -0.04
N VAL A 220 25.09 5.32 1.03
CA VAL A 220 24.02 5.01 2.00
C VAL A 220 23.65 6.26 2.78
N GLN A 221 24.64 6.99 3.30
CA GLN A 221 24.39 8.20 4.09
C GLN A 221 23.74 9.30 3.24
N ARG A 222 24.10 9.45 1.97
CA ARG A 222 23.43 10.37 1.05
C ARG A 222 21.97 10.00 0.82
N PHE A 223 21.66 8.71 0.68
CA PHE A 223 20.27 8.25 0.55
C PHE A 223 19.46 8.51 1.82
N VAL A 224 20.02 8.21 3.01
CA VAL A 224 19.37 8.49 4.29
C VAL A 224 19.09 9.98 4.46
N ALA A 225 20.00 10.85 4.04
CA ALA A 225 19.82 12.30 4.10
C ALA A 225 18.80 12.85 3.07
N LEU A 226 18.39 12.04 2.10
CA LEU A 226 17.37 12.39 1.11
C LEU A 226 15.95 12.15 1.65
N LEU A 227 15.78 11.16 2.55
CA LEU A 227 14.52 10.81 3.19
C LEU A 227 14.15 11.77 4.31
#